data_06900450598235e20981629197639e6d
#
_entry.id   06900450598235e20981629197639e6d
#
_cell.length_a   1.000
_cell.length_b   1.000
_cell.length_c   1.000
_cell.angle_alpha   90.00
_cell.angle_beta   90.00
_cell.angle_gamma   90.00
#
_symmetry.space_group_name_H-M   'P 1'
#
loop_
_entity.id
_entity.type
_entity.pdbx_description
1 polymer ?
#
loop_
_entity_poly.entity_id
_entity_poly.type
_entity_poly.pdbx_seq_one_letter_code
_entity_poly.pdbx_strand_id
1 'polypeptide(L)'
;MNKHGQQGLRTGWRPKDLITFTRRILQQANLGTSRIEFLRNASRLLLKLSDCDALELQTFGDVAYRWWATHRPTESFSFDLSESDVDSGEPDSRDDRDWPDLVLLTQNALSGQVDPSAPCFTEHGSFWTGDIAKTLAAHSRGSHDRLRLTTGITSLALIPFVISDRDIGLLQLESERRDVFVQEAMEFYECVAQTLGIGIASRRAQAALDERVKELTCLYSIARTTRQPDRSVHGVLKEIAAHLPPAWQYPDLAASRILFDGKEYGTTDFNAVRFRQRARIVVGGAQRGTVDVGYVDEKPEFAEGPFQKEEDDLLGAVAREVSLFIEQNEAARQSDRLEEQLRHADRLATIGQLAAGVAHEINEPLGRILGCAQLARKAPDLAQETAADLDDIITASLHAREVVKNLMLFARQTPSKKTRADLNQVVEQGMFFIEARCAKEGVDLVRDLAPDLPQPLADPSQLQQVLVNLVVNALQAMPDGGTLTVATHSGDRSVALVVEDTGIGMSEEIRERIFDPFFTTKDVGEGTGLGLSVVHGIVTSHGGSVKCESTIGGGTRFEIELPHSGSPDTDALDDSESE
;
A
#
# COMPACT_ATOMS: atom_id res chain seq x y z
N MET A 1 -43.56 -73.37 31.58
CA MET A 1 -42.82 -72.49 32.50
C MET A 1 -42.21 -71.40 31.67
N ASN A 2 -42.92 -70.25 31.61
CA ASN A 2 -42.54 -69.03 30.86
C ASN A 2 -41.51 -68.26 31.62
N LYS A 3 -40.37 -67.98 31.01
CA LYS A 3 -39.45 -66.92 31.38
C LYS A 3 -39.22 -66.03 30.17
N HIS A 4 -40.25 -65.25 29.85
CA HIS A 4 -40.10 -64.05 29.00
C HIS A 4 -40.97 -62.99 29.65
N GLY A 5 -40.34 -61.97 30.12
CA GLY A 5 -41.06 -60.80 30.64
C GLY A 5 -40.31 -60.15 31.79
N GLN A 6 -39.65 -59.12 31.47
CA GLN A 6 -39.36 -57.91 32.21
C GLN A 6 -37.95 -57.40 31.91
N GLN A 7 -37.79 -56.92 30.67
CA GLN A 7 -36.86 -55.78 30.49
C GLN A 7 -37.68 -54.55 30.88
N GLY A 8 -37.61 -54.19 32.16
CA GLY A 8 -38.24 -53.00 32.69
C GLY A 8 -37.65 -51.77 32.02
N LEU A 9 -38.52 -50.92 31.50
CA LEU A 9 -38.24 -49.53 31.14
C LEU A 9 -37.29 -48.95 32.19
N ARG A 10 -36.12 -48.48 31.76
CA ARG A 10 -35.22 -47.67 32.58
C ARG A 10 -35.83 -46.28 32.77
N THR A 11 -36.90 -46.16 33.51
CA THR A 11 -37.48 -44.92 34.02
C THR A 11 -36.67 -44.47 35.25
N GLY A 12 -35.54 -43.88 35.02
CA GLY A 12 -34.75 -43.37 36.13
C GLY A 12 -33.48 -42.68 35.71
N TRP A 13 -33.65 -41.51 35.11
CA TRP A 13 -32.52 -40.58 34.92
C TRP A 13 -31.96 -40.23 36.30
N ARG A 14 -30.66 -40.43 36.48
CA ARG A 14 -29.97 -40.09 37.72
C ARG A 14 -29.38 -38.69 37.63
N PRO A 15 -29.41 -37.88 38.67
CA PRO A 15 -28.77 -36.56 38.70
C PRO A 15 -27.29 -36.61 38.23
N LYS A 16 -26.61 -37.74 38.41
CA LYS A 16 -25.21 -37.97 37.94
C LYS A 16 -25.11 -37.96 36.43
N ASP A 17 -26.12 -38.36 35.69
CA ASP A 17 -26.10 -38.42 34.21
C ASP A 17 -26.18 -37.01 33.65
N LEU A 18 -27.01 -36.15 34.19
CA LEU A 18 -27.09 -34.73 33.85
C LEU A 18 -25.76 -34.00 34.16
N ILE A 19 -25.23 -34.19 35.36
CA ILE A 19 -23.93 -33.57 35.74
C ILE A 19 -22.81 -34.02 34.78
N THR A 20 -22.82 -35.31 34.42
CA THR A 20 -21.78 -35.84 33.48
C THR A 20 -21.95 -35.27 32.08
N PHE A 21 -23.18 -35.14 31.60
CA PHE A 21 -23.48 -34.52 30.30
C PHE A 21 -23.07 -33.06 30.32
N THR A 22 -23.55 -32.27 31.28
CA THR A 22 -23.23 -30.84 31.41
C THR A 22 -21.71 -30.60 31.41
N ARG A 23 -20.97 -31.39 32.24
CA ARG A 23 -19.51 -31.28 32.29
C ARG A 23 -18.89 -31.54 30.93
N ARG A 24 -19.32 -32.58 30.20
CA ARG A 24 -18.74 -32.93 28.90
C ARG A 24 -19.04 -31.89 27.82
N ILE A 25 -20.29 -31.38 27.77
CA ILE A 25 -20.67 -30.35 26.80
C ILE A 25 -19.86 -29.06 27.03
N LEU A 26 -19.77 -28.59 28.28
CA LEU A 26 -19.03 -27.39 28.63
C LEU A 26 -17.51 -27.56 28.41
N GLN A 27 -16.98 -28.75 28.69
CA GLN A 27 -15.58 -29.03 28.36
C GLN A 27 -15.32 -28.97 26.86
N GLN A 28 -16.19 -29.57 26.04
CA GLN A 28 -16.05 -29.55 24.59
C GLN A 28 -16.26 -28.16 23.99
N ALA A 29 -17.16 -27.35 24.55
CA ALA A 29 -17.34 -25.96 24.14
C ALA A 29 -16.05 -25.12 24.28
N ASN A 30 -15.19 -25.47 25.25
CA ASN A 30 -13.94 -24.76 25.56
C ASN A 30 -12.68 -25.38 24.90
N LEU A 31 -12.78 -26.53 24.20
CA LEU A 31 -11.63 -27.28 23.69
C LEU A 31 -11.08 -26.78 22.34
N GLY A 32 -11.54 -25.67 21.79
CA GLY A 32 -10.99 -25.16 20.53
C GLY A 32 -11.27 -26.03 19.29
N THR A 33 -12.15 -27.06 19.39
CA THR A 33 -12.56 -27.90 18.27
C THR A 33 -13.43 -27.11 17.27
N SER A 34 -13.55 -27.57 16.02
CA SER A 34 -14.46 -26.92 15.06
C SER A 34 -15.92 -26.98 15.53
N ARG A 35 -16.76 -26.06 15.05
CA ARG A 35 -18.20 -26.04 15.35
C ARG A 35 -18.84 -27.38 15.01
N ILE A 36 -18.53 -27.93 13.84
CA ILE A 36 -19.08 -29.19 13.35
C ILE A 36 -18.67 -30.34 14.27
N GLU A 37 -17.43 -30.39 14.71
CA GLU A 37 -16.95 -31.42 15.62
C GLU A 37 -17.61 -31.35 17.00
N PHE A 38 -17.80 -30.12 17.52
CA PHE A 38 -18.55 -29.91 18.77
C PHE A 38 -19.98 -30.44 18.64
N LEU A 39 -20.70 -30.06 17.57
CA LEU A 39 -22.07 -30.48 17.35
C LEU A 39 -22.20 -31.99 17.13
N ARG A 40 -21.28 -32.58 16.37
CA ARG A 40 -21.21 -34.03 16.15
C ARG A 40 -21.02 -34.80 17.47
N ASN A 41 -20.12 -34.31 18.32
CA ASN A 41 -19.86 -34.93 19.62
C ASN A 41 -21.02 -34.73 20.58
N ALA A 42 -21.65 -33.56 20.60
CA ALA A 42 -22.86 -33.28 21.39
C ALA A 42 -24.01 -34.19 20.96
N SER A 43 -24.27 -34.34 19.65
CA SER A 43 -25.32 -35.22 19.11
C SER A 43 -25.08 -36.69 19.50
N ARG A 44 -23.82 -37.17 19.42
CA ARG A 44 -23.49 -38.53 19.86
C ARG A 44 -23.72 -38.76 21.36
N LEU A 45 -23.41 -37.76 22.17
CA LEU A 45 -23.67 -37.82 23.61
C LEU A 45 -25.18 -37.80 23.91
N LEU A 46 -25.96 -36.95 23.20
CA LEU A 46 -27.41 -36.87 23.35
C LEU A 46 -28.09 -38.18 22.95
N LEU A 47 -27.80 -38.75 21.80
CA LEU A 47 -28.37 -40.04 21.36
C LEU A 47 -28.07 -41.16 22.36
N LYS A 48 -26.82 -41.20 22.86
CA LYS A 48 -26.46 -42.21 23.88
C LYS A 48 -27.17 -41.99 25.21
N LEU A 49 -27.46 -40.74 25.55
CA LEU A 49 -28.14 -40.38 26.81
C LEU A 49 -29.65 -40.61 26.73
N SER A 50 -30.30 -40.19 25.64
CA SER A 50 -31.73 -40.25 25.44
C SER A 50 -32.25 -41.63 25.05
N ASP A 51 -31.36 -42.54 24.62
CA ASP A 51 -31.70 -43.85 24.04
C ASP A 51 -32.71 -43.73 22.87
N CYS A 52 -32.63 -42.59 22.12
CA CYS A 52 -33.45 -42.29 20.99
C CYS A 52 -32.79 -42.83 19.69
N ASP A 53 -33.61 -43.00 18.64
CA ASP A 53 -33.15 -43.51 17.35
C ASP A 53 -32.64 -42.41 16.44
N ALA A 54 -33.18 -41.18 16.59
CA ALA A 54 -32.74 -40.00 15.85
C ALA A 54 -32.87 -38.73 16.67
N LEU A 55 -32.09 -37.74 16.36
CA LEU A 55 -32.22 -36.35 16.82
C LEU A 55 -32.04 -35.38 15.69
N GLU A 56 -32.77 -34.29 15.75
CA GLU A 56 -32.56 -33.12 14.92
C GLU A 56 -32.41 -31.90 15.85
N LEU A 57 -31.50 -31.01 15.45
CA LEU A 57 -31.27 -29.78 16.16
C LEU A 57 -31.30 -28.63 15.16
N GLN A 58 -32.15 -27.64 15.46
CA GLN A 58 -32.30 -26.45 14.63
C GLN A 58 -31.97 -25.23 15.47
N THR A 59 -31.34 -24.21 14.85
CA THR A 59 -31.17 -22.90 15.45
C THR A 59 -31.85 -21.85 14.60
N PHE A 60 -32.45 -20.86 15.24
CA PHE A 60 -33.17 -19.75 14.62
C PHE A 60 -32.59 -18.44 15.15
N GLY A 61 -32.40 -17.45 14.30
CA GLY A 61 -31.79 -16.16 14.63
C GLY A 61 -30.97 -15.62 13.49
N ASP A 62 -29.89 -14.91 13.81
CA ASP A 62 -29.00 -14.28 12.80
C ASP A 62 -28.39 -15.30 11.81
N VAL A 63 -28.18 -16.53 12.27
CA VAL A 63 -27.73 -17.64 11.43
C VAL A 63 -28.49 -18.89 11.77
N ALA A 64 -29.28 -19.40 10.83
CA ALA A 64 -30.13 -20.58 11.00
C ALA A 64 -29.38 -21.82 10.49
N TYR A 65 -29.26 -22.81 11.34
CA TYR A 65 -28.64 -24.09 11.01
C TYR A 65 -29.55 -25.24 11.38
N ARG A 66 -29.48 -26.29 10.58
CA ARG A 66 -30.17 -27.53 10.80
C ARG A 66 -29.18 -28.67 10.71
N TRP A 67 -29.16 -29.54 11.73
CA TRP A 67 -28.39 -30.77 11.67
C TRP A 67 -29.14 -31.92 12.31
N TRP A 68 -28.90 -33.11 11.82
CA TRP A 68 -29.51 -34.32 12.37
C TRP A 68 -28.44 -35.40 12.56
N ALA A 69 -28.74 -36.29 13.50
CA ALA A 69 -27.92 -37.46 13.76
C ALA A 69 -28.86 -38.67 14.02
N THR A 70 -28.45 -39.81 13.55
CA THR A 70 -29.14 -41.08 13.75
C THR A 70 -28.25 -42.12 14.37
N HIS A 71 -28.80 -42.98 15.19
CA HIS A 71 -28.11 -44.13 15.75
C HIS A 71 -29.06 -45.32 15.79
N ARG A 72 -29.04 -46.14 14.74
CA ARG A 72 -29.81 -47.37 14.67
C ARG A 72 -28.98 -48.56 15.14
N PRO A 73 -29.60 -49.60 15.71
CA PRO A 73 -28.91 -50.80 16.22
C PRO A 73 -28.09 -51.53 15.15
N THR A 74 -28.40 -51.34 13.87
CA THR A 74 -27.75 -51.98 12.71
C THR A 74 -26.88 -51.04 11.90
N GLU A 75 -26.90 -49.74 12.18
CA GLU A 75 -26.17 -48.70 11.44
C GLU A 75 -25.19 -47.95 12.34
N SER A 76 -24.05 -47.55 11.76
CA SER A 76 -23.11 -46.66 12.43
C SER A 76 -23.73 -45.27 12.62
N PHE A 77 -23.28 -44.57 13.64
CA PHE A 77 -23.67 -43.17 13.88
C PHE A 77 -23.44 -42.34 12.60
N SER A 78 -24.52 -41.72 12.10
CA SER A 78 -24.48 -40.74 11.01
C SER A 78 -24.74 -39.33 11.57
N PHE A 79 -24.13 -38.35 10.97
CA PHE A 79 -24.27 -36.94 11.30
C PHE A 79 -24.20 -36.13 10.01
N ASP A 80 -25.20 -35.30 9.78
CA ASP A 80 -25.27 -34.42 8.62
C ASP A 80 -25.67 -33.00 9.03
N LEU A 81 -25.19 -32.01 8.30
CA LEU A 81 -25.40 -30.59 8.55
C LEU A 81 -25.90 -29.96 7.25
N SER A 82 -27.00 -29.24 7.28
CA SER A 82 -27.47 -28.40 6.19
C SER A 82 -27.68 -26.97 6.70
N GLU A 83 -27.37 -25.98 5.87
CA GLU A 83 -27.89 -24.63 6.08
C GLU A 83 -29.40 -24.66 5.81
N SER A 84 -30.17 -24.08 6.69
CA SER A 84 -31.60 -23.91 6.45
C SER A 84 -31.80 -22.71 5.53
N ASP A 85 -31.64 -22.90 4.22
CA ASP A 85 -32.31 -22.01 3.26
C ASP A 85 -33.81 -22.18 3.45
N VAL A 86 -34.43 -21.16 3.95
CA VAL A 86 -35.88 -21.10 4.19
C VAL A 86 -36.67 -21.22 2.87
N ASP A 87 -35.99 -21.19 1.72
CA ASP A 87 -36.61 -21.06 0.39
C ASP A 87 -36.19 -22.09 -0.68
N SER A 88 -35.32 -23.05 -0.42
CA SER A 88 -35.00 -24.07 -1.46
C SER A 88 -36.00 -25.23 -1.42
N GLY A 89 -36.99 -25.12 -2.27
CA GLY A 89 -38.03 -26.14 -2.50
C GLY A 89 -37.60 -27.37 -3.29
N GLU A 90 -36.45 -28.01 -2.99
CA GLU A 90 -36.13 -29.33 -3.59
C GLU A 90 -36.54 -30.48 -2.64
N PRO A 91 -37.35 -31.44 -3.11
CA PRO A 91 -37.75 -32.57 -2.31
C PRO A 91 -36.63 -33.59 -2.19
N ASP A 92 -36.04 -33.70 -0.99
CA ASP A 92 -35.20 -34.85 -0.66
C ASP A 92 -36.07 -36.10 -0.48
N SER A 93 -35.61 -37.27 -0.94
CA SER A 93 -36.32 -38.54 -1.07
C SER A 93 -36.75 -39.23 0.23
N ARG A 94 -37.13 -38.47 1.26
CA ARG A 94 -37.70 -38.96 2.49
C ARG A 94 -39.20 -38.77 2.48
N ASP A 95 -39.91 -39.84 2.87
CA ASP A 95 -41.36 -40.06 2.88
C ASP A 95 -42.19 -38.78 3.18
N ASP A 96 -42.76 -38.19 2.13
CA ASP A 96 -43.55 -36.95 2.14
C ASP A 96 -44.93 -37.16 2.78
N ARG A 97 -44.98 -37.56 4.05
CA ARG A 97 -46.22 -37.43 4.80
C ARG A 97 -46.33 -36.04 5.37
N ASP A 98 -47.18 -35.20 4.76
CA ASP A 98 -47.60 -33.90 5.27
C ASP A 98 -48.16 -34.03 6.66
N TRP A 99 -47.42 -33.45 7.65
CA TRP A 99 -47.90 -33.34 9.02
C TRP A 99 -48.06 -31.84 9.37
N PRO A 100 -49.16 -31.20 8.91
CA PRO A 100 -49.34 -29.74 9.08
C PRO A 100 -49.38 -29.29 10.54
N ASP A 101 -49.76 -30.18 11.43
CA ASP A 101 -49.96 -29.86 12.86
C ASP A 101 -48.64 -29.77 13.66
N LEU A 102 -47.56 -30.42 13.19
CA LEU A 102 -46.26 -30.42 13.88
C LEU A 102 -45.54 -29.08 13.79
N VAL A 103 -45.73 -28.33 12.72
CA VAL A 103 -45.14 -27.00 12.56
C VAL A 103 -45.81 -26.00 13.49
N LEU A 104 -47.13 -26.05 13.60
CA LEU A 104 -47.85 -25.22 14.56
C LEU A 104 -47.39 -25.53 16.01
N LEU A 105 -47.15 -26.80 16.31
CA LEU A 105 -46.62 -27.23 17.61
C LEU A 105 -45.18 -26.69 17.83
N THR A 106 -44.36 -26.71 16.82
CA THR A 106 -42.99 -26.14 16.87
C THR A 106 -43.04 -24.61 17.05
N GLN A 107 -43.87 -23.92 16.28
CA GLN A 107 -44.07 -22.47 16.42
C GLN A 107 -44.63 -22.09 17.80
N ASN A 108 -45.58 -22.85 18.31
CA ASN A 108 -46.11 -22.65 19.63
C ASN A 108 -45.06 -22.89 20.73
N ALA A 109 -44.25 -23.94 20.58
CA ALA A 109 -43.14 -24.21 21.47
C ALA A 109 -42.11 -23.07 21.49
N LEU A 110 -41.71 -22.58 20.29
CA LEU A 110 -40.74 -21.49 20.14
C LEU A 110 -41.29 -20.13 20.59
N SER A 111 -42.60 -19.86 20.39
CA SER A 111 -43.22 -18.58 20.75
C SER A 111 -43.67 -18.50 22.19
N GLY A 112 -43.60 -19.59 22.95
CA GLY A 112 -44.15 -19.69 24.31
C GLY A 112 -45.69 -19.57 24.39
N GLN A 113 -46.40 -19.64 23.24
CA GLN A 113 -47.85 -19.60 23.15
C GLN A 113 -48.46 -20.99 23.32
N VAL A 114 -48.20 -21.59 24.46
CA VAL A 114 -48.64 -22.94 24.77
C VAL A 114 -49.75 -22.88 25.80
N ASP A 115 -50.82 -23.69 25.62
CA ASP A 115 -51.80 -23.93 26.66
C ASP A 115 -51.22 -24.94 27.67
N PRO A 116 -50.82 -24.51 28.87
CA PRO A 116 -50.24 -25.41 29.88
C PRO A 116 -51.19 -26.50 30.37
N SER A 117 -52.47 -26.37 30.05
CA SER A 117 -53.51 -27.40 30.39
C SER A 117 -53.56 -28.52 29.36
N ALA A 118 -52.86 -28.38 28.20
CA ALA A 118 -52.80 -29.42 27.19
C ALA A 118 -51.87 -30.55 27.66
N PRO A 119 -52.32 -31.81 27.67
CA PRO A 119 -51.58 -32.92 28.29
C PRO A 119 -50.27 -33.30 27.58
N CYS A 120 -49.95 -32.64 26.48
CA CYS A 120 -48.73 -32.90 25.66
C CYS A 120 -47.68 -31.79 25.79
N PHE A 121 -47.87 -30.77 26.62
CA PHE A 121 -46.94 -29.67 26.81
C PHE A 121 -46.48 -29.55 28.27
N THR A 122 -45.23 -29.13 28.43
CA THR A 122 -44.67 -28.75 29.72
C THR A 122 -44.92 -27.27 30.02
N GLU A 123 -44.72 -26.85 31.26
CA GLU A 123 -44.77 -25.42 31.65
C GLU A 123 -43.72 -24.56 30.91
N HIS A 124 -42.65 -25.15 30.44
CA HIS A 124 -41.55 -24.50 29.70
C HIS A 124 -41.73 -24.52 28.17
N GLY A 125 -42.86 -25.01 27.67
CA GLY A 125 -43.23 -25.01 26.27
C GLY A 125 -42.72 -26.20 25.45
N SER A 126 -42.13 -27.21 26.07
CA SER A 126 -41.75 -28.43 25.39
C SER A 126 -42.97 -29.28 25.05
N PHE A 127 -43.02 -29.81 23.83
CA PHE A 127 -44.01 -30.76 23.37
C PHE A 127 -43.46 -32.19 23.46
N TRP A 128 -44.30 -33.14 23.87
CA TRP A 128 -43.94 -34.56 23.86
C TRP A 128 -45.13 -35.47 23.59
N THR A 129 -44.86 -36.60 22.95
CA THR A 129 -45.87 -37.63 22.76
C THR A 129 -45.24 -39.02 22.70
N GLY A 130 -45.91 -39.98 23.34
CA GLY A 130 -45.56 -41.40 23.25
C GLY A 130 -46.12 -42.11 22.02
N ASP A 131 -47.14 -41.51 21.35
CA ASP A 131 -47.75 -42.03 20.11
C ASP A 131 -48.17 -40.86 19.21
N ILE A 132 -47.34 -40.52 18.24
CA ILE A 132 -47.55 -39.40 17.31
C ILE A 132 -48.89 -39.55 16.58
N ALA A 133 -49.17 -40.75 16.06
CA ALA A 133 -50.39 -40.99 15.25
C ALA A 133 -51.66 -40.73 16.05
N LYS A 134 -51.67 -41.11 17.32
CA LYS A 134 -52.82 -40.90 18.23
C LYS A 134 -52.95 -39.42 18.62
N THR A 135 -51.86 -38.74 18.86
CA THR A 135 -51.85 -37.33 19.27
C THR A 135 -52.28 -36.41 18.13
N LEU A 136 -51.78 -36.64 16.93
CA LEU A 136 -52.12 -35.83 15.75
C LEU A 136 -53.57 -36.04 15.31
N ALA A 137 -54.10 -37.27 15.42
CA ALA A 137 -55.49 -37.53 15.11
C ALA A 137 -56.48 -36.75 16.02
N ALA A 138 -56.03 -36.33 17.23
CA ALA A 138 -56.80 -35.54 18.17
C ALA A 138 -56.74 -34.01 17.93
N HIS A 139 -55.81 -33.50 17.15
CA HIS A 139 -55.49 -32.06 17.07
C HIS A 139 -55.56 -31.46 15.65
N SER A 140 -56.10 -32.14 14.62
CA SER A 140 -56.05 -31.65 13.23
C SER A 140 -56.90 -30.41 12.95
N ARG A 141 -56.24 -29.28 12.71
CA ARG A 141 -56.71 -28.11 11.92
C ARG A 141 -55.51 -27.39 11.28
N GLY A 142 -55.29 -27.63 10.02
CA GLY A 142 -54.49 -27.12 8.97
C GLY A 142 -53.62 -25.88 9.10
N SER A 143 -52.34 -25.99 8.78
CA SER A 143 -51.54 -25.01 8.01
C SER A 143 -50.24 -25.64 7.46
N HIS A 144 -49.67 -25.02 6.42
CA HIS A 144 -48.72 -25.59 5.47
C HIS A 144 -47.23 -25.29 5.81
N ASP A 145 -46.68 -25.94 6.81
CA ASP A 145 -45.23 -25.93 6.97
C ASP A 145 -44.72 -27.30 7.44
N ARG A 146 -43.53 -27.74 7.02
CA ARG A 146 -43.11 -29.15 7.02
C ARG A 146 -42.09 -29.44 8.12
N LEU A 147 -42.48 -30.20 9.14
CA LEU A 147 -41.53 -30.86 10.02
C LEU A 147 -41.10 -32.18 9.39
N ARG A 148 -39.80 -32.41 9.28
CA ARG A 148 -39.27 -33.68 8.73
C ARG A 148 -39.17 -34.70 9.86
N LEU A 149 -39.82 -35.83 9.73
CA LEU A 149 -39.71 -36.95 10.65
C LEU A 149 -39.01 -38.13 9.98
N THR A 150 -38.22 -38.86 10.75
CA THR A 150 -37.64 -40.12 10.28
C THR A 150 -38.74 -41.16 10.08
N THR A 151 -38.68 -41.96 9.03
CA THR A 151 -39.67 -43.00 8.72
C THR A 151 -39.82 -44.02 9.85
N GLY A 152 -41.04 -44.31 10.30
CA GLY A 152 -41.30 -45.33 11.32
C GLY A 152 -41.33 -44.80 12.76
N ILE A 153 -41.12 -43.49 12.99
CA ILE A 153 -41.16 -42.87 14.33
C ILE A 153 -42.54 -42.97 14.95
N THR A 154 -42.58 -43.33 16.23
CA THR A 154 -43.80 -43.41 17.02
C THR A 154 -43.82 -42.46 18.21
N SER A 155 -42.70 -42.16 18.81
CA SER A 155 -42.56 -41.17 19.91
C SER A 155 -41.75 -39.97 19.49
N LEU A 156 -42.16 -38.77 19.92
CA LEU A 156 -41.53 -37.48 19.58
C LEU A 156 -41.43 -36.59 20.82
N ALA A 157 -40.31 -35.87 20.93
CA ALA A 157 -40.18 -34.73 21.85
C ALA A 157 -39.60 -33.53 21.11
N LEU A 158 -40.19 -32.34 21.28
CA LEU A 158 -39.75 -31.05 20.75
C LEU A 158 -39.41 -30.15 21.94
N ILE A 159 -38.18 -29.74 22.07
CA ILE A 159 -37.70 -29.04 23.25
C ILE A 159 -37.03 -27.74 22.81
N PRO A 160 -37.70 -26.59 23.02
CA PRO A 160 -37.10 -25.29 22.76
C PRO A 160 -36.04 -24.98 23.80
N PHE A 161 -34.96 -24.27 23.38
CA PHE A 161 -33.96 -23.80 24.30
C PHE A 161 -33.39 -22.46 23.83
N VAL A 162 -32.90 -21.66 24.78
CA VAL A 162 -32.34 -20.35 24.53
C VAL A 162 -30.84 -20.48 24.29
N ILE A 163 -30.32 -19.82 23.24
CA ILE A 163 -28.90 -19.69 22.96
C ILE A 163 -28.43 -18.30 23.36
N SER A 164 -29.15 -17.26 22.93
CA SER A 164 -28.91 -15.86 23.27
C SER A 164 -30.26 -15.11 23.36
N ASP A 165 -30.22 -13.79 23.62
CA ASP A 165 -31.42 -12.95 23.62
C ASP A 165 -32.15 -12.92 22.25
N ARG A 166 -31.47 -13.26 21.17
CA ARG A 166 -32.01 -13.24 19.79
C ARG A 166 -32.06 -14.60 19.14
N ASP A 167 -31.29 -15.56 19.64
CA ASP A 167 -31.17 -16.89 19.05
C ASP A 167 -31.82 -17.93 19.92
N ILE A 168 -32.71 -18.70 19.34
CA ILE A 168 -33.40 -19.84 19.97
C ILE A 168 -33.00 -21.11 19.22
N GLY A 169 -32.98 -22.22 19.93
CA GLY A 169 -32.79 -23.55 19.37
C GLY A 169 -34.01 -24.43 19.62
N LEU A 170 -34.17 -25.45 18.79
CA LEU A 170 -35.13 -26.52 18.95
C LEU A 170 -34.38 -27.85 18.89
N LEU A 171 -34.51 -28.64 19.94
CA LEU A 171 -34.04 -30.03 19.97
C LEU A 171 -35.22 -30.94 19.71
N GLN A 172 -35.20 -31.70 18.63
CA GLN A 172 -36.14 -32.73 18.29
C GLN A 172 -35.53 -34.09 18.57
N LEU A 173 -36.22 -34.91 19.39
CA LEU A 173 -35.82 -36.28 19.70
C LEU A 173 -36.88 -37.24 19.17
N GLU A 174 -36.45 -38.29 18.50
CA GLU A 174 -37.33 -39.23 17.79
C GLU A 174 -37.04 -40.67 18.22
N SER A 175 -38.10 -41.48 18.36
CA SER A 175 -37.96 -42.92 18.57
C SER A 175 -39.02 -43.74 17.86
N GLU A 176 -38.59 -44.88 17.33
CA GLU A 176 -39.47 -45.92 16.74
C GLU A 176 -40.28 -46.67 17.84
N ARG A 177 -39.86 -46.57 19.08
CA ARG A 177 -40.54 -47.18 20.24
C ARG A 177 -41.64 -46.26 20.75
N ARG A 178 -42.75 -46.88 21.22
CA ARG A 178 -43.83 -46.14 21.87
C ARG A 178 -43.48 -45.78 23.31
N ASP A 179 -44.07 -44.71 23.79
CA ASP A 179 -44.03 -44.26 25.20
C ASP A 179 -42.59 -44.07 25.75
N VAL A 180 -41.64 -43.65 24.86
CA VAL A 180 -40.24 -43.34 25.24
C VAL A 180 -40.20 -42.01 26.00
N PHE A 181 -40.96 -41.02 25.55
CA PHE A 181 -41.03 -39.71 26.20
C PHE A 181 -42.23 -39.67 27.15
N VAL A 182 -41.94 -39.43 28.42
CA VAL A 182 -42.93 -39.33 29.51
C VAL A 182 -42.73 -38.01 30.25
N GLN A 183 -43.76 -37.51 30.87
CA GLN A 183 -43.77 -36.20 31.54
C GLN A 183 -42.61 -36.05 32.53
N GLU A 184 -42.35 -37.08 33.32
CA GLU A 184 -41.32 -37.08 34.36
C GLU A 184 -39.90 -36.99 33.80
N ALA A 185 -39.71 -37.33 32.51
CA ALA A 185 -38.43 -37.24 31.84
C ALA A 185 -38.20 -35.89 31.13
N MET A 186 -39.27 -35.13 30.91
CA MET A 186 -39.16 -33.89 30.12
C MET A 186 -38.34 -32.81 30.79
N GLU A 187 -38.45 -32.62 32.12
CA GLU A 187 -37.59 -31.69 32.87
C GLU A 187 -36.10 -31.99 32.68
N PHE A 188 -35.73 -33.27 32.60
CA PHE A 188 -34.35 -33.67 32.32
C PHE A 188 -33.94 -33.27 30.93
N TYR A 189 -34.76 -33.52 29.90
CA TYR A 189 -34.44 -33.14 28.52
C TYR A 189 -34.38 -31.62 28.32
N GLU A 190 -35.24 -30.87 29.03
CA GLU A 190 -35.18 -29.40 29.04
C GLU A 190 -33.87 -28.89 29.63
N CYS A 191 -33.40 -29.44 30.75
CA CYS A 191 -32.08 -29.12 31.30
C CYS A 191 -30.94 -29.46 30.35
N VAL A 192 -31.06 -30.59 29.65
CA VAL A 192 -30.07 -31.02 28.62
C VAL A 192 -30.04 -30.06 27.45
N ALA A 193 -31.20 -29.68 26.93
CA ALA A 193 -31.31 -28.74 25.81
C ALA A 193 -30.82 -27.35 26.19
N GLN A 194 -31.13 -26.86 27.38
CA GLN A 194 -30.63 -25.59 27.90
C GLN A 194 -29.08 -25.61 28.07
N THR A 195 -28.56 -26.73 28.58
CA THR A 195 -27.08 -26.92 28.66
C THR A 195 -26.41 -26.88 27.29
N LEU A 196 -27.07 -27.47 26.27
CA LEU A 196 -26.59 -27.41 24.90
C LEU A 196 -26.61 -25.99 24.37
N GLY A 197 -27.68 -25.21 24.64
CA GLY A 197 -27.75 -23.79 24.29
C GLY A 197 -26.62 -22.99 24.88
N ILE A 198 -26.35 -23.16 26.17
CA ILE A 198 -25.19 -22.53 26.84
C ILE A 198 -23.87 -22.95 26.17
N GLY A 199 -23.71 -24.22 25.82
CA GLY A 199 -22.52 -24.74 25.14
C GLY A 199 -22.31 -24.11 23.75
N ILE A 200 -23.41 -23.99 22.98
CA ILE A 200 -23.38 -23.33 21.65
C ILE A 200 -23.02 -21.85 21.80
N ALA A 201 -23.67 -21.14 22.73
CA ALA A 201 -23.40 -19.73 23.01
C ALA A 201 -21.96 -19.48 23.44
N SER A 202 -21.45 -20.28 24.37
CA SER A 202 -20.06 -20.22 24.85
C SER A 202 -19.07 -20.45 23.70
N ARG A 203 -19.33 -21.44 22.84
CA ARG A 203 -18.48 -21.75 21.70
C ARG A 203 -18.45 -20.63 20.65
N ARG A 204 -19.63 -20.03 20.36
CA ARG A 204 -19.74 -18.87 19.45
C ARG A 204 -18.96 -17.68 20.02
N ALA A 205 -19.13 -17.38 21.29
CA ALA A 205 -18.41 -16.27 21.93
C ALA A 205 -16.89 -16.48 21.94
N GLN A 206 -16.44 -17.72 22.21
CA GLN A 206 -15.02 -18.05 22.19
C GLN A 206 -14.43 -17.92 20.76
N ALA A 207 -15.13 -18.44 19.75
CA ALA A 207 -14.70 -18.33 18.37
C ALA A 207 -14.60 -16.85 17.92
N ALA A 208 -15.61 -16.04 18.25
CA ALA A 208 -15.59 -14.61 17.95
C ALA A 208 -14.43 -13.88 18.66
N LEU A 209 -14.13 -14.26 19.90
CA LEU A 209 -13.00 -13.70 20.64
C LEU A 209 -11.66 -14.08 19.99
N ASP A 210 -11.49 -15.34 19.61
CA ASP A 210 -10.28 -15.84 18.98
C ASP A 210 -10.02 -15.12 17.63
N GLU A 211 -11.07 -14.93 16.80
CA GLU A 211 -10.98 -14.16 15.55
C GLU A 211 -10.60 -12.69 15.83
N ARG A 212 -11.23 -12.07 16.85
CA ARG A 212 -10.90 -10.69 17.21
C ARG A 212 -9.46 -10.53 17.70
N VAL A 213 -8.94 -11.51 18.43
CA VAL A 213 -7.52 -11.53 18.86
C VAL A 213 -6.59 -11.65 17.67
N LYS A 214 -6.89 -12.51 16.68
CA LYS A 214 -6.09 -12.64 15.44
C LYS A 214 -6.07 -11.33 14.66
N GLU A 215 -7.24 -10.70 14.45
CA GLU A 215 -7.39 -9.41 13.76
C GLU A 215 -6.53 -8.33 14.43
N LEU A 216 -6.69 -8.14 15.75
CA LEU A 216 -5.95 -7.14 16.51
C LEU A 216 -4.44 -7.41 16.50
N THR A 217 -4.02 -8.67 16.58
CA THR A 217 -2.60 -9.06 16.52
C THR A 217 -2.00 -8.72 15.16
N CYS A 218 -2.73 -8.97 14.08
CA CYS A 218 -2.33 -8.62 12.72
C CYS A 218 -2.16 -7.10 12.58
N LEU A 219 -3.19 -6.33 12.91
CA LEU A 219 -3.16 -4.86 12.81
C LEU A 219 -2.06 -4.24 13.69
N TYR A 220 -1.87 -4.75 14.91
CA TYR A 220 -0.80 -4.31 15.79
C TYR A 220 0.59 -4.59 15.19
N SER A 221 0.79 -5.78 14.61
CA SER A 221 2.05 -6.16 13.98
C SER A 221 2.36 -5.25 12.78
N ILE A 222 1.35 -4.96 11.95
CA ILE A 222 1.48 -4.04 10.81
C ILE A 222 1.81 -2.63 11.30
N ALA A 223 1.05 -2.09 12.27
CA ALA A 223 1.30 -0.76 12.82
C ALA A 223 2.69 -0.64 13.47
N ARG A 224 3.21 -1.71 14.06
CA ARG A 224 4.57 -1.75 14.59
C ARG A 224 5.61 -1.74 13.46
N THR A 225 5.37 -2.48 12.39
CA THR A 225 6.28 -2.56 11.23
C THR A 225 6.33 -1.24 10.47
N THR A 226 5.20 -0.55 10.27
CA THR A 226 5.12 0.74 9.57
C THR A 226 5.75 1.91 10.34
N ARG A 227 5.81 1.84 11.69
CA ARG A 227 6.38 2.90 12.54
C ARG A 227 7.90 2.79 12.77
N GLN A 228 8.56 1.73 12.29
CA GLN A 228 10.01 1.61 12.45
C GLN A 228 10.74 2.61 11.55
N PRO A 229 11.63 3.47 12.11
CA PRO A 229 12.40 4.41 11.32
C PRO A 229 13.40 3.70 10.39
N ASP A 230 13.81 4.37 9.34
CA ASP A 230 14.88 3.97 8.39
C ASP A 230 14.67 2.65 7.62
N ARG A 231 13.44 2.16 7.53
CA ARG A 231 13.14 0.97 6.73
C ARG A 231 12.73 1.33 5.30
N SER A 232 13.23 0.54 4.35
CA SER A 232 12.78 0.67 2.96
C SER A 232 11.31 0.24 2.83
N VAL A 233 10.54 0.94 2.00
CA VAL A 233 9.15 0.57 1.67
C VAL A 233 9.05 -0.90 1.27
N HIS A 234 10.02 -1.41 0.51
CA HIS A 234 10.09 -2.82 0.09
C HIS A 234 10.20 -3.80 1.25
N GLY A 235 11.04 -3.48 2.25
CA GLY A 235 11.19 -4.31 3.44
C GLY A 235 9.91 -4.37 4.28
N VAL A 236 9.24 -3.24 4.44
CA VAL A 236 7.98 -3.12 5.18
C VAL A 236 6.87 -3.90 4.48
N LEU A 237 6.68 -3.74 3.16
CA LEU A 237 5.64 -4.46 2.41
C LEU A 237 5.83 -5.98 2.45
N LYS A 238 7.07 -6.45 2.38
CA LYS A 238 7.40 -7.89 2.50
C LYS A 238 7.04 -8.44 3.89
N GLU A 239 7.30 -7.69 4.95
CA GLU A 239 6.99 -8.10 6.32
C GLU A 239 5.48 -8.05 6.58
N ILE A 240 4.77 -7.03 6.08
CA ILE A 240 3.30 -6.97 6.14
C ILE A 240 2.68 -8.19 5.46
N ALA A 241 3.14 -8.55 4.27
CA ALA A 241 2.64 -9.73 3.58
C ALA A 241 2.81 -11.01 4.44
N ALA A 242 3.90 -11.16 5.17
CA ALA A 242 4.13 -12.30 6.05
C ALA A 242 3.22 -12.32 7.30
N HIS A 243 2.69 -11.16 7.73
CA HIS A 243 1.79 -11.07 8.89
C HIS A 243 0.32 -11.40 8.55
N LEU A 244 -0.06 -11.48 7.27
CA LEU A 244 -1.45 -11.70 6.88
C LEU A 244 -1.92 -13.15 7.09
N PRO A 245 -1.24 -14.21 6.61
CA PRO A 245 -1.75 -15.57 6.68
C PRO A 245 -2.13 -16.04 8.09
N PRO A 246 -1.39 -15.72 9.17
CA PRO A 246 -1.74 -16.11 10.53
C PRO A 246 -3.05 -15.52 11.05
N ALA A 247 -3.57 -14.47 10.43
CA ALA A 247 -4.80 -13.80 10.84
C ALA A 247 -6.05 -14.37 10.17
N TRP A 248 -5.91 -15.24 9.16
CA TRP A 248 -7.02 -15.88 8.47
C TRP A 248 -7.48 -17.16 9.17
N GLN A 249 -8.70 -17.58 8.85
CA GLN A 249 -9.35 -18.74 9.48
C GLN A 249 -8.50 -20.01 9.36
N TYR A 250 -7.85 -20.22 8.23
CA TYR A 250 -6.99 -21.38 7.94
C TYR A 250 -5.54 -20.95 7.65
N PRO A 251 -4.75 -20.61 8.67
CA PRO A 251 -3.39 -20.07 8.51
C PRO A 251 -2.46 -20.95 7.68
N ASP A 252 -2.58 -22.27 7.84
CA ASP A 252 -1.72 -23.27 7.16
C ASP A 252 -2.00 -23.35 5.65
N LEU A 253 -3.17 -22.90 5.21
CA LEU A 253 -3.59 -22.89 3.79
C LEU A 253 -3.56 -21.49 3.19
N ALA A 254 -3.40 -20.47 4.02
CA ALA A 254 -3.44 -19.09 3.60
C ALA A 254 -2.10 -18.67 2.99
N ALA A 255 -2.16 -18.00 1.86
CA ALA A 255 -1.06 -17.31 1.23
C ALA A 255 -1.43 -15.84 1.00
N SER A 256 -0.43 -14.96 1.01
CA SER A 256 -0.62 -13.53 0.85
C SER A 256 0.31 -12.94 -0.19
N ARG A 257 -0.13 -11.83 -0.80
CA ARG A 257 0.64 -11.08 -1.76
C ARG A 257 0.28 -9.61 -1.72
N ILE A 258 1.29 -8.74 -1.79
CA ILE A 258 1.12 -7.31 -2.02
C ILE A 258 1.74 -6.99 -3.38
N LEU A 259 0.95 -6.41 -4.28
CA LEU A 259 1.43 -5.83 -5.54
C LEU A 259 1.50 -4.33 -5.36
N PHE A 260 2.66 -3.72 -5.60
CA PHE A 260 2.83 -2.27 -5.50
C PHE A 260 3.83 -1.78 -6.57
N ASP A 261 3.41 -0.81 -7.40
CA ASP A 261 4.19 -0.23 -8.52
C ASP A 261 4.85 -1.32 -9.40
N GLY A 262 4.08 -2.37 -9.74
CA GLY A 262 4.54 -3.48 -10.58
C GLY A 262 5.47 -4.48 -9.89
N LYS A 263 5.80 -4.30 -8.61
CA LYS A 263 6.61 -5.24 -7.83
C LYS A 263 5.72 -6.09 -6.92
N GLU A 264 6.12 -7.35 -6.76
CA GLU A 264 5.41 -8.34 -5.94
C GLU A 264 6.15 -8.62 -4.64
N TYR A 265 5.40 -8.64 -3.53
CA TYR A 265 5.86 -8.99 -2.18
C TYR A 265 4.88 -10.00 -1.62
N GLY A 266 5.30 -11.22 -1.35
CA GLY A 266 4.37 -12.26 -0.92
C GLY A 266 5.04 -13.47 -0.31
N THR A 267 4.20 -14.41 0.13
CA THR A 267 4.61 -15.75 0.50
C THR A 267 4.84 -16.58 -0.76
N THR A 268 5.69 -17.61 -0.68
CA THR A 268 6.19 -18.37 -1.84
C THR A 268 5.12 -19.10 -2.66
N ASP A 269 3.92 -19.34 -2.09
CA ASP A 269 2.92 -20.22 -2.69
C ASP A 269 1.69 -19.50 -3.27
N PHE A 270 1.73 -18.18 -3.43
CA PHE A 270 0.55 -17.43 -3.87
C PHE A 270 0.05 -17.83 -5.28
N ASN A 271 0.92 -18.37 -6.14
CA ASN A 271 0.53 -18.83 -7.48
C ASN A 271 -0.38 -20.08 -7.48
N ALA A 272 -0.41 -20.82 -6.36
CA ALA A 272 -1.26 -21.99 -6.18
C ALA A 272 -2.66 -21.66 -5.61
N VAL A 273 -2.93 -20.39 -5.28
CA VAL A 273 -4.18 -19.93 -4.67
C VAL A 273 -5.38 -20.13 -5.61
N ARG A 274 -6.41 -20.82 -5.12
CA ARG A 274 -7.67 -21.06 -5.83
C ARG A 274 -8.75 -20.05 -5.48
N PHE A 275 -8.87 -19.70 -4.20
CA PHE A 275 -9.84 -18.74 -3.69
C PHE A 275 -9.08 -17.51 -3.22
N ARG A 276 -9.53 -16.30 -3.61
CA ARG A 276 -8.78 -15.08 -3.36
C ARG A 276 -9.68 -13.92 -2.98
N GLN A 277 -9.32 -13.23 -1.90
CA GLN A 277 -9.79 -11.89 -1.57
C GLN A 277 -8.79 -10.84 -2.05
N ARG A 278 -9.27 -9.62 -2.34
CA ARG A 278 -8.42 -8.52 -2.82
C ARG A 278 -8.90 -7.18 -2.29
N ALA A 279 -7.98 -6.40 -1.72
CA ALA A 279 -8.18 -4.99 -1.42
C ALA A 279 -7.24 -4.10 -2.23
N ARG A 280 -7.67 -2.88 -2.55
CA ARG A 280 -6.90 -1.92 -3.37
C ARG A 280 -6.03 -1.04 -2.50
N ILE A 281 -4.77 -0.82 -2.91
CA ILE A 281 -3.88 0.18 -2.34
C ILE A 281 -4.06 1.46 -3.15
N VAL A 282 -4.56 2.53 -2.51
CA VAL A 282 -4.81 3.82 -3.12
C VAL A 282 -3.90 4.85 -2.46
N VAL A 283 -3.03 5.50 -3.25
CA VAL A 283 -2.05 6.49 -2.79
C VAL A 283 -2.25 7.77 -3.59
N GLY A 284 -2.49 8.89 -2.91
CA GLY A 284 -2.77 10.17 -3.57
C GLY A 284 -4.00 10.13 -4.49
N GLY A 285 -5.03 9.32 -4.15
CA GLY A 285 -6.23 9.14 -4.96
C GLY A 285 -6.09 8.19 -6.16
N ALA A 286 -4.90 7.68 -6.46
CA ALA A 286 -4.65 6.74 -7.55
C ALA A 286 -4.47 5.31 -7.03
N GLN A 287 -5.04 4.32 -7.73
CA GLN A 287 -4.78 2.91 -7.41
C GLN A 287 -3.37 2.54 -7.89
N ARG A 288 -2.46 2.24 -6.95
CA ARG A 288 -1.06 1.86 -7.25
C ARG A 288 -0.75 0.41 -6.94
N GLY A 289 -1.68 -0.32 -6.33
CA GLY A 289 -1.43 -1.70 -5.98
C GLY A 289 -2.64 -2.43 -5.43
N THR A 290 -2.39 -3.65 -4.92
CA THR A 290 -3.38 -4.50 -4.25
C THR A 290 -2.75 -5.31 -3.13
N VAL A 291 -3.55 -5.60 -2.11
CA VAL A 291 -3.26 -6.63 -1.11
C VAL A 291 -4.16 -7.81 -1.41
N ASP A 292 -3.58 -8.95 -1.65
CA ASP A 292 -4.29 -10.19 -1.95
C ASP A 292 -4.01 -11.22 -0.84
N VAL A 293 -5.03 -11.93 -0.37
CA VAL A 293 -4.89 -13.13 0.47
C VAL A 293 -5.79 -14.22 -0.08
N GLY A 294 -5.38 -15.46 0.04
CA GLY A 294 -6.21 -16.55 -0.45
C GLY A 294 -5.75 -17.92 0.03
N TYR A 295 -6.58 -18.92 -0.25
CA TYR A 295 -6.37 -20.30 0.14
C TYR A 295 -5.90 -21.15 -1.05
N VAL A 296 -4.90 -21.99 -0.80
CA VAL A 296 -4.30 -22.88 -1.82
C VAL A 296 -5.12 -24.14 -2.06
N ASP A 297 -5.95 -24.55 -1.09
CA ASP A 297 -6.78 -25.76 -1.17
C ASP A 297 -8.19 -25.52 -0.64
N GLU A 298 -9.12 -26.43 -1.00
CA GLU A 298 -10.51 -26.38 -0.60
C GLU A 298 -10.74 -27.19 0.68
N LYS A 299 -11.44 -26.62 1.64
CA LYS A 299 -11.89 -27.33 2.84
C LYS A 299 -13.36 -27.69 2.72
N PRO A 300 -13.77 -28.89 3.18
CA PRO A 300 -15.18 -29.31 3.18
C PRO A 300 -16.10 -28.40 4.00
N GLU A 301 -15.52 -27.54 4.83
CA GLU A 301 -16.19 -26.64 5.77
C GLU A 301 -16.49 -25.24 5.19
N PHE A 302 -16.23 -24.99 3.90
CA PHE A 302 -16.56 -23.74 3.21
C PHE A 302 -18.07 -23.61 2.90
N ALA A 303 -18.92 -24.01 3.85
CA ALA A 303 -20.36 -23.95 3.68
C ALA A 303 -20.91 -22.52 3.52
N GLU A 304 -20.21 -21.51 4.08
CA GLU A 304 -20.55 -20.08 4.00
C GLU A 304 -19.65 -19.32 3.00
N GLY A 305 -18.95 -20.04 2.12
CA GLY A 305 -17.92 -19.48 1.25
C GLY A 305 -16.52 -19.63 1.85
N PRO A 306 -15.46 -19.38 1.04
CA PRO A 306 -14.08 -19.58 1.48
C PRO A 306 -13.59 -18.52 2.49
N PHE A 307 -14.30 -17.39 2.62
CA PHE A 307 -13.87 -16.25 3.45
C PHE A 307 -15.01 -15.72 4.31
N GLN A 308 -14.66 -15.25 5.51
CA GLN A 308 -15.57 -14.56 6.41
C GLN A 308 -15.63 -13.05 6.08
N LYS A 309 -16.73 -12.41 6.47
CA LYS A 309 -16.88 -10.96 6.30
C LYS A 309 -15.83 -10.18 7.08
N GLU A 310 -15.47 -10.65 8.25
CA GLU A 310 -14.45 -10.08 9.12
C GLU A 310 -13.06 -10.10 8.45
N GLU A 311 -12.75 -11.13 7.66
CA GLU A 311 -11.50 -11.22 6.89
C GLU A 311 -11.47 -10.19 5.75
N ASP A 312 -12.61 -9.89 5.12
CA ASP A 312 -12.70 -8.84 4.09
C ASP A 312 -12.53 -7.44 4.70
N ASP A 313 -13.15 -7.19 5.84
CA ASP A 313 -13.01 -5.94 6.59
C ASP A 313 -11.55 -5.73 7.06
N LEU A 314 -10.89 -6.78 7.55
CA LEU A 314 -9.48 -6.78 7.94
C LEU A 314 -8.58 -6.46 6.74
N LEU A 315 -8.78 -7.14 5.60
CA LEU A 315 -8.00 -6.92 4.39
C LEU A 315 -8.12 -5.46 3.91
N GLY A 316 -9.33 -4.91 3.95
CA GLY A 316 -9.58 -3.50 3.67
C GLY A 316 -8.86 -2.55 4.62
N ALA A 317 -8.82 -2.87 5.92
CA ALA A 317 -8.09 -2.09 6.92
C ALA A 317 -6.56 -2.13 6.67
N VAL A 318 -6.02 -3.30 6.35
CA VAL A 318 -4.60 -3.47 6.00
C VAL A 318 -4.23 -2.65 4.76
N ALA A 319 -5.04 -2.70 3.72
CA ALA A 319 -4.78 -1.95 2.49
C ALA A 319 -4.76 -0.43 2.75
N ARG A 320 -5.65 0.09 3.63
CA ARG A 320 -5.64 1.49 4.06
C ARG A 320 -4.37 1.84 4.84
N GLU A 321 -3.95 1.00 5.79
CA GLU A 321 -2.72 1.23 6.56
C GLU A 321 -1.47 1.25 5.68
N VAL A 322 -1.39 0.34 4.70
CA VAL A 322 -0.33 0.32 3.68
C VAL A 322 -0.34 1.62 2.85
N SER A 323 -1.53 2.08 2.43
CA SER A 323 -1.68 3.32 1.65
C SER A 323 -1.15 4.52 2.44
N LEU A 324 -1.57 4.67 3.71
CA LEU A 324 -1.13 5.74 4.60
C LEU A 324 0.39 5.71 4.84
N PHE A 325 0.95 4.53 5.07
CA PHE A 325 2.40 4.37 5.24
C PHE A 325 3.17 4.86 4.01
N ILE A 326 2.73 4.50 2.80
CA ILE A 326 3.37 4.92 1.56
C ILE A 326 3.27 6.43 1.37
N GLU A 327 2.09 7.03 1.58
CA GLU A 327 1.88 8.48 1.50
C GLU A 327 2.78 9.25 2.46
N GLN A 328 2.88 8.80 3.70
CA GLN A 328 3.76 9.42 4.70
C GLN A 328 5.24 9.33 4.31
N ASN A 329 5.67 8.18 3.78
CA ASN A 329 7.06 7.98 3.35
C ASN A 329 7.41 8.84 2.13
N GLU A 330 6.50 8.97 1.16
CA GLU A 330 6.69 9.83 -0.02
C GLU A 330 6.72 11.31 0.38
N ALA A 331 5.81 11.75 1.25
CA ALA A 331 5.77 13.12 1.75
C ALA A 331 7.05 13.50 2.52
N ALA A 332 7.55 12.58 3.37
CA ALA A 332 8.81 12.80 4.11
C ALA A 332 10.00 12.98 3.14
N ARG A 333 10.13 12.11 2.14
CA ARG A 333 11.19 12.22 1.13
C ARG A 333 11.11 13.50 0.30
N GLN A 334 9.90 13.96 0.00
CA GLN A 334 9.71 15.22 -0.71
C GLN A 334 10.08 16.41 0.15
N SER A 335 9.73 16.38 1.44
CA SER A 335 10.13 17.41 2.41
C SER A 335 11.65 17.53 2.53
N ASP A 336 12.36 16.39 2.67
CA ASP A 336 13.82 16.36 2.76
C ASP A 336 14.48 16.98 1.51
N ARG A 337 13.97 16.66 0.31
CA ARG A 337 14.46 17.23 -0.94
C ARG A 337 14.24 18.75 -1.02
N LEU A 338 13.06 19.22 -0.60
CA LEU A 338 12.77 20.65 -0.58
C LEU A 338 13.63 21.39 0.43
N GLU A 339 13.87 20.84 1.63
CA GLU A 339 14.78 21.43 2.59
C GLU A 339 16.21 21.55 2.05
N GLU A 340 16.71 20.53 1.35
CA GLU A 340 18.05 20.57 0.75
C GLU A 340 18.14 21.66 -0.31
N GLN A 341 17.12 21.77 -1.17
CA GLN A 341 17.02 22.84 -2.17
C GLN A 341 16.96 24.23 -1.52
N LEU A 342 16.18 24.40 -0.45
CA LEU A 342 16.10 25.66 0.28
C LEU A 342 17.45 26.03 0.90
N ARG A 343 18.13 25.08 1.57
CA ARG A 343 19.48 25.32 2.13
C ARG A 343 20.48 25.72 1.07
N HIS A 344 20.40 25.11 -0.12
CA HIS A 344 21.27 25.48 -1.24
C HIS A 344 20.96 26.91 -1.74
N ALA A 345 19.70 27.25 -1.93
CA ALA A 345 19.26 28.58 -2.36
C ALA A 345 19.65 29.68 -1.33
N ASP A 346 19.50 29.41 -0.03
CA ASP A 346 19.86 30.34 1.04
C ASP A 346 21.37 30.62 1.08
N ARG A 347 22.20 29.58 0.88
CA ARG A 347 23.66 29.76 0.75
C ARG A 347 24.03 30.65 -0.42
N LEU A 348 23.40 30.43 -1.59
CA LEU A 348 23.63 31.24 -2.78
C LEU A 348 23.20 32.70 -2.57
N ALA A 349 22.05 32.94 -1.94
CA ALA A 349 21.55 34.28 -1.63
C ALA A 349 22.51 35.03 -0.68
N THR A 350 23.01 34.37 0.35
CA THR A 350 23.97 34.92 1.31
C THR A 350 25.28 35.30 0.60
N ILE A 351 25.83 34.41 -0.24
CA ILE A 351 27.03 34.69 -1.05
C ILE A 351 26.79 35.88 -1.98
N GLY A 352 25.57 35.94 -2.59
CA GLY A 352 25.18 37.05 -3.47
C GLY A 352 25.19 38.41 -2.78
N GLN A 353 24.59 38.51 -1.59
CA GLN A 353 24.56 39.77 -0.81
C GLN A 353 25.96 40.21 -0.39
N LEU A 354 26.78 39.28 0.13
CA LEU A 354 28.15 39.57 0.54
C LEU A 354 29.02 39.98 -0.65
N ALA A 355 28.90 39.28 -1.78
CA ALA A 355 29.69 39.56 -2.99
C ALA A 355 29.43 40.97 -3.53
N ALA A 356 28.21 41.47 -3.50
CA ALA A 356 27.86 42.82 -3.97
C ALA A 356 28.54 43.93 -3.11
N GLY A 357 28.56 43.78 -1.79
CA GLY A 357 29.21 44.70 -0.89
C GLY A 357 30.75 44.69 -1.02
N VAL A 358 31.32 43.48 -0.97
CA VAL A 358 32.77 43.28 -1.06
C VAL A 358 33.33 43.74 -2.43
N ALA A 359 32.59 43.47 -3.51
CA ALA A 359 33.02 43.91 -4.83
C ALA A 359 33.11 45.44 -4.98
N HIS A 360 32.20 46.17 -4.35
CA HIS A 360 32.28 47.63 -4.36
C HIS A 360 33.50 48.12 -3.59
N GLU A 361 33.74 47.55 -2.40
CA GLU A 361 34.87 47.91 -1.56
C GLU A 361 36.24 47.52 -2.17
N ILE A 362 36.34 46.47 -2.97
CA ILE A 362 37.55 46.04 -3.68
C ILE A 362 37.78 46.86 -4.97
N ASN A 363 36.71 47.19 -5.73
CA ASN A 363 36.86 47.93 -6.98
C ASN A 363 37.36 49.37 -6.75
N GLU A 364 37.08 50.00 -5.62
CA GLU A 364 37.54 51.34 -5.33
C GLU A 364 39.07 51.47 -5.18
N PRO A 365 39.73 50.68 -4.34
CA PRO A 365 41.20 50.72 -4.24
C PRO A 365 41.89 50.22 -5.54
N LEU A 366 41.33 49.19 -6.22
CA LEU A 366 41.86 48.72 -7.50
C LEU A 366 41.83 49.83 -8.57
N GLY A 367 40.73 50.60 -8.62
CA GLY A 367 40.60 51.73 -9.56
C GLY A 367 41.66 52.81 -9.31
N ARG A 368 41.96 53.05 -8.02
CA ARG A 368 43.04 54.01 -7.61
C ARG A 368 44.44 53.46 -8.01
N ILE A 369 44.73 52.20 -7.71
CA ILE A 369 46.01 51.57 -8.06
C ILE A 369 46.23 51.60 -9.59
N LEU A 370 45.23 51.20 -10.35
CA LEU A 370 45.24 51.20 -11.83
C LEU A 370 45.45 52.62 -12.37
N GLY A 371 44.73 53.63 -11.85
CA GLY A 371 44.88 55.01 -12.28
C GLY A 371 46.28 55.58 -11.98
N CYS A 372 46.84 55.31 -10.81
CA CYS A 372 48.19 55.73 -10.45
C CYS A 372 49.26 55.05 -11.35
N ALA A 373 49.15 53.74 -11.59
CA ALA A 373 50.05 52.99 -12.44
C ALA A 373 50.03 53.49 -13.88
N GLN A 374 48.82 53.72 -14.43
CA GLN A 374 48.67 54.26 -15.79
C GLN A 374 49.19 55.70 -15.94
N LEU A 375 49.06 56.53 -14.93
CA LEU A 375 49.62 57.87 -14.92
C LEU A 375 51.17 57.84 -14.81
N ALA A 376 51.73 57.03 -13.94
CA ALA A 376 53.17 56.83 -13.80
C ALA A 376 53.80 56.31 -15.09
N ARG A 377 53.10 55.38 -15.79
CA ARG A 377 53.56 54.78 -17.05
C ARG A 377 53.72 55.82 -18.20
N LYS A 378 53.01 56.94 -18.10
CA LYS A 378 53.09 58.04 -19.09
C LYS A 378 54.24 59.03 -18.85
N ALA A 379 54.98 58.86 -17.78
CA ALA A 379 56.11 59.78 -17.49
C ALA A 379 57.22 59.65 -18.58
N PRO A 380 57.77 60.78 -19.00
CA PRO A 380 58.93 60.72 -19.91
C PRO A 380 60.19 60.21 -19.19
N ASP A 381 61.04 59.49 -19.85
CA ASP A 381 62.35 58.96 -19.38
C ASP A 381 62.28 57.89 -18.28
N LEU A 382 61.26 57.03 -18.30
CA LEU A 382 61.17 55.84 -17.47
C LEU A 382 62.24 54.80 -17.82
N ALA A 383 62.93 54.26 -16.81
CA ALA A 383 63.82 53.12 -17.00
C ALA A 383 62.99 51.91 -17.50
N GLN A 384 63.55 51.08 -18.36
CA GLN A 384 62.83 49.96 -19.00
C GLN A 384 62.30 48.95 -17.97
N GLU A 385 63.00 48.72 -16.87
CA GLU A 385 62.61 47.86 -15.74
C GLU A 385 61.37 48.44 -15.00
N THR A 386 61.40 49.74 -14.70
CA THR A 386 60.26 50.42 -14.04
C THR A 386 59.02 50.43 -14.96
N ALA A 387 59.22 50.52 -16.27
CA ALA A 387 58.12 50.47 -17.23
C ALA A 387 57.46 49.07 -17.26
N ALA A 388 58.28 48.03 -17.18
CA ALA A 388 57.77 46.64 -17.08
C ALA A 388 57.04 46.40 -15.80
N ASP A 389 57.56 46.84 -14.64
CA ASP A 389 56.88 46.72 -13.35
C ASP A 389 55.49 47.40 -13.34
N LEU A 390 55.40 48.58 -13.99
CA LEU A 390 54.11 49.29 -14.10
C LEU A 390 53.13 48.56 -15.04
N ASP A 391 53.61 47.95 -16.13
CA ASP A 391 52.77 47.15 -17.01
C ASP A 391 52.26 45.91 -16.29
N ASP A 392 53.04 45.26 -15.41
CA ASP A 392 52.64 44.16 -14.55
C ASP A 392 51.58 44.57 -13.52
N ILE A 393 51.75 45.73 -12.86
CA ILE A 393 50.76 46.27 -11.92
C ILE A 393 49.46 46.58 -12.63
N ILE A 394 49.47 47.15 -13.85
CA ILE A 394 48.28 47.44 -14.63
C ILE A 394 47.58 46.13 -14.99
N THR A 395 48.31 45.14 -15.46
CA THR A 395 47.78 43.82 -15.85
C THR A 395 47.16 43.10 -14.66
N ALA A 396 47.84 43.05 -13.52
CA ALA A 396 47.30 42.44 -12.29
C ALA A 396 46.04 43.15 -11.76
N SER A 397 46.03 44.50 -11.84
CA SER A 397 44.85 45.29 -11.40
C SER A 397 43.64 45.09 -12.30
N LEU A 398 43.86 44.98 -13.63
CA LEU A 398 42.79 44.66 -14.59
C LEU A 398 42.26 43.25 -14.39
N HIS A 399 43.11 42.27 -14.13
CA HIS A 399 42.75 40.89 -13.83
C HIS A 399 41.91 40.82 -12.54
N ALA A 400 42.35 41.44 -11.45
CA ALA A 400 41.60 41.49 -10.21
C ALA A 400 40.20 42.12 -10.38
N ARG A 401 40.09 43.19 -11.19
CA ARG A 401 38.80 43.80 -11.54
C ARG A 401 37.86 42.84 -12.30
N GLU A 402 38.40 42.01 -13.18
CA GLU A 402 37.63 41.02 -13.91
C GLU A 402 37.12 39.90 -13.00
N VAL A 403 37.94 39.43 -12.07
CA VAL A 403 37.53 38.48 -11.03
C VAL A 403 36.37 39.03 -10.19
N VAL A 404 36.47 40.26 -9.71
CA VAL A 404 35.41 40.93 -8.94
C VAL A 404 34.16 41.11 -9.79
N LYS A 405 34.28 41.46 -11.08
CA LYS A 405 33.14 41.56 -12.01
C LYS A 405 32.42 40.22 -12.18
N ASN A 406 33.17 39.13 -12.33
CA ASN A 406 32.61 37.78 -12.46
C ASN A 406 31.92 37.32 -11.17
N LEU A 407 32.48 37.65 -10.00
CA LEU A 407 31.83 37.43 -8.69
C LEU A 407 30.51 38.21 -8.55
N MET A 408 30.49 39.47 -9.03
CA MET A 408 29.29 40.29 -9.04
C MET A 408 28.20 39.75 -9.98
N LEU A 409 28.60 39.21 -11.15
CA LEU A 409 27.68 38.59 -12.09
C LEU A 409 27.09 37.29 -11.54
N PHE A 410 27.87 36.51 -10.81
CA PHE A 410 27.39 35.34 -10.08
C PHE A 410 26.42 35.72 -8.95
N ALA A 411 26.71 36.82 -8.24
CA ALA A 411 25.94 37.30 -7.09
C ALA A 411 24.66 38.07 -7.45
N ARG A 412 24.62 38.74 -8.59
CA ARG A 412 23.44 39.45 -9.08
C ARG A 412 22.54 38.50 -9.84
N GLN A 413 21.49 38.04 -9.20
CA GLN A 413 20.27 37.60 -9.88
C GLN A 413 19.59 38.86 -10.48
N THR A 414 20.13 39.38 -11.58
CA THR A 414 19.41 40.41 -12.34
C THR A 414 18.20 39.70 -12.96
N PRO A 415 16.97 40.25 -12.80
CA PRO A 415 15.82 39.65 -13.47
C PRO A 415 16.10 39.53 -14.95
N SER A 416 16.18 38.28 -15.44
CA SER A 416 16.48 37.96 -16.83
C SER A 416 15.38 38.53 -17.72
N LYS A 417 15.73 39.35 -18.69
CA LYS A 417 14.79 39.81 -19.72
C LYS A 417 14.71 38.73 -20.81
N LYS A 418 13.88 37.72 -20.52
CA LYS A 418 13.65 36.64 -21.47
C LYS A 418 12.90 37.15 -22.68
N THR A 419 13.48 37.03 -23.86
CA THR A 419 12.90 37.31 -25.15
C THR A 419 13.07 36.14 -26.07
N ARG A 420 12.40 36.10 -27.21
CA ARG A 420 12.72 35.10 -28.24
C ARG A 420 14.13 35.39 -28.75
N ALA A 421 15.08 34.52 -28.44
CA ALA A 421 16.49 34.68 -28.74
C ALA A 421 16.88 33.86 -29.98
N ASP A 422 17.49 34.51 -30.95
CA ASP A 422 18.15 33.83 -32.06
C ASP A 422 19.53 33.33 -31.61
N LEU A 423 19.64 31.99 -31.41
CA LEU A 423 20.85 31.37 -30.89
C LEU A 423 22.05 31.52 -31.86
N ASN A 424 21.80 31.47 -33.16
CA ASN A 424 22.86 31.68 -34.18
C ASN A 424 23.38 33.11 -34.13
N GLN A 425 22.52 34.10 -33.97
CA GLN A 425 22.90 35.50 -33.79
C GLN A 425 23.75 35.72 -32.52
N VAL A 426 23.38 35.05 -31.40
CA VAL A 426 24.17 35.08 -30.16
C VAL A 426 25.57 34.50 -30.39
N VAL A 427 25.67 33.37 -31.10
CA VAL A 427 26.96 32.75 -31.45
C VAL A 427 27.79 33.67 -32.31
N GLU A 428 27.23 34.22 -33.39
CA GLU A 428 27.98 35.11 -34.31
C GLU A 428 28.52 36.35 -33.60
N GLN A 429 27.69 37.02 -32.79
CA GLN A 429 28.11 38.18 -32.01
C GLN A 429 29.16 37.86 -30.97
N GLY A 430 29.05 36.72 -30.28
CA GLY A 430 30.02 36.27 -29.29
C GLY A 430 31.37 35.89 -29.93
N MET A 431 31.35 35.27 -31.09
CA MET A 431 32.55 34.78 -31.78
C MET A 431 33.38 35.90 -32.43
N PHE A 432 32.76 37.02 -32.79
CA PHE A 432 33.48 38.14 -33.43
C PHE A 432 34.73 38.58 -32.66
N PHE A 433 34.68 38.65 -31.33
CA PHE A 433 35.84 39.03 -30.50
C PHE A 433 36.79 37.86 -30.23
N ILE A 434 36.36 36.62 -30.42
CA ILE A 434 37.09 35.41 -30.08
C ILE A 434 37.93 34.91 -31.27
N GLU A 435 37.54 35.20 -32.53
CA GLU A 435 38.27 34.83 -33.73
C GLU A 435 39.74 35.30 -33.74
N ALA A 436 39.93 36.57 -33.37
CA ALA A 436 41.29 37.13 -33.30
C ALA A 436 42.15 36.44 -32.23
N ARG A 437 41.53 35.95 -31.17
CA ARG A 437 42.20 35.22 -30.09
C ARG A 437 42.53 33.80 -30.51
N CYS A 438 41.62 33.07 -31.15
CA CYS A 438 41.84 31.74 -31.71
C CYS A 438 43.03 31.76 -32.69
N ALA A 439 43.03 32.73 -33.61
CA ALA A 439 44.14 32.88 -34.56
C ALA A 439 45.49 33.15 -33.88
N LYS A 440 45.51 33.92 -32.78
CA LYS A 440 46.72 34.22 -32.02
C LYS A 440 47.23 32.99 -31.24
N GLU A 441 46.35 32.16 -30.75
CA GLU A 441 46.64 30.98 -29.93
C GLU A 441 46.79 29.69 -30.78
N GLY A 442 46.69 29.78 -32.12
CA GLY A 442 46.87 28.66 -33.05
C GLY A 442 45.72 27.66 -33.02
N VAL A 443 44.53 28.11 -32.71
CA VAL A 443 43.31 27.28 -32.61
C VAL A 443 42.47 27.46 -33.86
N ASP A 444 42.17 26.38 -34.57
CA ASP A 444 41.26 26.37 -35.71
C ASP A 444 39.82 26.43 -35.26
N LEU A 445 39.06 27.43 -35.73
CA LEU A 445 37.67 27.63 -35.38
C LEU A 445 36.74 27.02 -36.43
N VAL A 446 35.92 26.05 -36.01
CA VAL A 446 34.89 25.42 -36.84
C VAL A 446 33.50 25.87 -36.36
N ARG A 447 32.63 26.29 -37.31
CA ARG A 447 31.24 26.67 -37.03
C ARG A 447 30.31 25.75 -37.79
N ASP A 448 29.43 25.10 -37.08
CA ASP A 448 28.37 24.25 -37.63
C ASP A 448 27.00 24.69 -37.08
N LEU A 449 26.48 25.78 -37.71
CA LEU A 449 25.25 26.41 -37.27
C LEU A 449 24.07 25.90 -38.11
N ALA A 450 23.12 25.22 -37.46
CA ALA A 450 21.93 24.72 -38.13
C ALA A 450 21.08 25.90 -38.65
N PRO A 451 20.57 25.86 -39.89
CA PRO A 451 19.64 26.86 -40.39
C PRO A 451 18.29 26.71 -39.70
N ASP A 452 17.52 27.81 -39.64
CA ASP A 452 16.10 27.83 -39.20
C ASP A 452 15.87 27.27 -37.81
N LEU A 453 16.72 27.62 -36.83
CA LEU A 453 16.56 27.20 -35.45
C LEU A 453 15.28 27.82 -34.80
N PRO A 454 14.51 27.06 -34.05
CA PRO A 454 13.49 27.61 -33.14
C PRO A 454 14.13 28.58 -32.15
N GLN A 455 13.44 29.70 -31.87
CA GLN A 455 13.94 30.68 -30.92
C GLN A 455 13.47 30.38 -29.51
N PRO A 456 14.37 29.98 -28.59
CA PRO A 456 14.03 29.76 -27.19
C PRO A 456 13.69 31.09 -26.49
N LEU A 457 12.90 31.03 -25.42
CA LEU A 457 12.63 32.17 -24.55
C LEU A 457 13.80 32.36 -23.58
N ALA A 458 14.75 33.23 -23.94
CA ALA A 458 15.98 33.40 -23.20
C ALA A 458 16.49 34.85 -23.23
N ASP A 459 17.43 35.17 -22.35
CA ASP A 459 18.15 36.45 -22.34
C ASP A 459 19.39 36.34 -23.20
N PRO A 460 19.45 37.04 -24.37
CA PRO A 460 20.60 36.94 -25.29
C PRO A 460 21.94 37.30 -24.65
N SER A 461 21.92 38.25 -23.70
CA SER A 461 23.16 38.68 -23.03
C SER A 461 23.72 37.61 -22.09
N GLN A 462 22.82 36.87 -21.42
CA GLN A 462 23.22 35.74 -20.57
C GLN A 462 23.68 34.53 -21.39
N LEU A 463 23.02 34.26 -22.54
CA LEU A 463 23.50 33.21 -23.47
C LEU A 463 24.87 33.54 -24.08
N GLN A 464 25.11 34.81 -24.41
CA GLN A 464 26.43 35.25 -24.85
C GLN A 464 27.50 35.01 -23.77
N GLN A 465 27.16 35.24 -22.50
CA GLN A 465 28.05 34.95 -21.37
C GLN A 465 28.34 33.46 -21.24
N VAL A 466 27.34 32.58 -21.41
CA VAL A 466 27.52 31.13 -21.46
C VAL A 466 28.51 30.76 -22.53
N LEU A 467 28.32 31.23 -23.76
CA LEU A 467 29.24 30.98 -24.90
C LEU A 467 30.65 31.41 -24.57
N VAL A 468 30.84 32.65 -24.11
CA VAL A 468 32.18 33.20 -23.80
C VAL A 468 32.87 32.37 -22.71
N ASN A 469 32.18 32.01 -21.66
CA ASN A 469 32.76 31.19 -20.57
C ASN A 469 33.22 29.82 -21.08
N LEU A 470 32.43 29.16 -21.92
CA LEU A 470 32.79 27.86 -22.48
C LEU A 470 33.95 27.96 -23.44
N VAL A 471 33.95 28.94 -24.34
CA VAL A 471 35.01 29.14 -25.31
C VAL A 471 36.34 29.53 -24.67
N VAL A 472 36.32 30.40 -23.65
CA VAL A 472 37.54 30.76 -22.90
C VAL A 472 38.13 29.53 -22.18
N ASN A 473 37.27 28.67 -21.61
CA ASN A 473 37.74 27.41 -21.00
C ASN A 473 38.34 26.47 -22.05
N ALA A 474 37.74 26.34 -23.23
CA ALA A 474 38.24 25.54 -24.34
C ALA A 474 39.61 26.02 -24.84
N LEU A 475 39.77 27.33 -25.05
CA LEU A 475 41.07 27.89 -25.44
C LEU A 475 42.16 27.63 -24.41
N GLN A 476 41.84 27.79 -23.13
CA GLN A 476 42.78 27.48 -22.05
C GLN A 476 43.16 26.00 -21.95
N ALA A 477 42.26 25.09 -22.41
CA ALA A 477 42.54 23.66 -22.48
C ALA A 477 43.40 23.25 -23.67
N MET A 478 43.66 24.18 -24.60
CA MET A 478 44.45 23.95 -25.85
C MET A 478 45.70 24.83 -25.92
N PRO A 479 46.65 24.75 -24.98
CA PRO A 479 47.83 25.63 -24.95
C PRO A 479 48.74 25.46 -26.17
N ASP A 480 48.74 24.30 -26.81
CA ASP A 480 49.55 24.00 -27.99
C ASP A 480 48.76 24.12 -29.30
N GLY A 481 47.61 24.80 -29.27
CA GLY A 481 46.66 24.86 -30.39
C GLY A 481 45.70 23.68 -30.43
N GLY A 482 44.85 23.63 -31.44
CA GLY A 482 43.82 22.59 -31.58
C GLY A 482 42.64 23.06 -32.41
N THR A 483 41.51 22.40 -32.25
CA THR A 483 40.26 22.75 -32.95
C THR A 483 39.18 23.06 -31.94
N LEU A 484 38.55 24.21 -32.10
CA LEU A 484 37.34 24.63 -31.36
C LEU A 484 36.16 24.56 -32.30
N THR A 485 35.19 23.72 -31.98
CA THR A 485 33.93 23.59 -32.72
C THR A 485 32.80 24.24 -31.94
N VAL A 486 32.06 25.15 -32.58
CA VAL A 486 30.81 25.70 -32.04
C VAL A 486 29.68 25.33 -32.97
N ALA A 487 28.73 24.57 -32.46
CA ALA A 487 27.62 24.07 -33.26
C ALA A 487 26.26 24.38 -32.60
N THR A 488 25.22 24.45 -33.43
CA THR A 488 23.83 24.59 -32.96
C THR A 488 22.97 23.52 -33.62
N HIS A 489 22.05 22.94 -32.85
CA HIS A 489 21.17 21.88 -33.34
C HIS A 489 19.73 22.14 -32.91
N SER A 490 18.77 21.67 -33.72
CA SER A 490 17.35 21.62 -33.37
C SER A 490 16.99 20.22 -32.90
N GLY A 491 16.47 20.09 -31.68
CA GLY A 491 15.81 18.89 -31.20
C GLY A 491 14.27 18.99 -31.29
N ASP A 492 13.54 17.94 -30.92
CA ASP A 492 12.08 17.90 -31.00
C ASP A 492 11.40 18.96 -30.11
N ARG A 493 11.96 19.27 -28.95
CA ARG A 493 11.42 20.21 -27.96
C ARG A 493 12.46 21.19 -27.40
N SER A 494 13.67 21.16 -27.91
CA SER A 494 14.79 21.98 -27.44
C SER A 494 15.67 22.41 -28.58
N VAL A 495 16.44 23.47 -28.36
CA VAL A 495 17.57 23.85 -29.18
C VAL A 495 18.85 23.62 -28.40
N ALA A 496 19.89 23.18 -29.05
CA ALA A 496 21.16 22.90 -28.41
C ALA A 496 22.27 23.83 -28.94
N LEU A 497 23.11 24.34 -28.03
CA LEU A 497 24.39 24.97 -28.29
C LEU A 497 25.49 24.01 -27.87
N VAL A 498 26.37 23.64 -28.76
CA VAL A 498 27.51 22.77 -28.51
C VAL A 498 28.81 23.53 -28.62
N VAL A 499 29.69 23.38 -27.65
CA VAL A 499 31.06 23.88 -27.65
C VAL A 499 31.97 22.69 -27.40
N GLU A 500 32.83 22.38 -28.35
CA GLU A 500 33.72 21.22 -28.32
C GLU A 500 35.18 21.64 -28.61
N ASP A 501 36.12 21.20 -27.79
CA ASP A 501 37.55 21.41 -27.92
C ASP A 501 38.31 20.07 -28.06
N THR A 502 39.49 20.14 -28.69
CA THR A 502 40.43 19.01 -28.80
C THR A 502 41.56 19.11 -27.77
N GLY A 503 41.32 19.74 -26.63
CA GLY A 503 42.32 20.01 -25.62
C GLY A 503 42.65 18.83 -24.70
N ILE A 504 43.23 19.14 -23.54
CA ILE A 504 43.73 18.14 -22.56
C ILE A 504 42.66 17.27 -21.97
N GLY A 505 41.36 17.69 -22.01
CA GLY A 505 40.26 16.98 -21.42
C GLY A 505 40.34 16.87 -19.89
N MET A 506 39.40 16.07 -19.29
CA MET A 506 39.23 15.94 -17.85
C MET A 506 39.02 14.49 -17.43
N SER A 507 39.46 14.16 -16.18
CA SER A 507 39.09 12.87 -15.54
C SER A 507 37.66 12.89 -15.03
N GLU A 508 37.08 11.70 -14.74
CA GLU A 508 35.74 11.53 -14.16
C GLU A 508 35.60 12.32 -12.86
N GLU A 509 36.61 12.25 -11.98
CA GLU A 509 36.60 12.93 -10.67
C GLU A 509 36.53 14.46 -10.82
N ILE A 510 37.20 15.03 -11.84
CA ILE A 510 37.15 16.45 -12.16
C ILE A 510 35.78 16.78 -12.75
N ARG A 511 35.26 15.97 -13.68
CA ARG A 511 34.01 16.17 -14.38
C ARG A 511 32.81 16.26 -13.41
N GLU A 512 32.79 15.48 -12.32
CA GLU A 512 31.75 15.54 -11.30
C GLU A 512 31.70 16.87 -10.53
N ARG A 513 32.82 17.62 -10.50
CA ARG A 513 32.97 18.82 -9.68
C ARG A 513 33.08 20.12 -10.46
N ILE A 514 33.09 20.07 -11.79
CA ILE A 514 33.33 21.26 -12.64
C ILE A 514 32.32 22.38 -12.46
N PHE A 515 31.12 22.06 -11.95
CA PHE A 515 30.04 23.03 -11.68
C PHE A 515 30.05 23.54 -10.24
N ASP A 516 30.92 23.01 -9.38
CA ASP A 516 31.07 23.51 -8.00
C ASP A 516 31.67 24.92 -8.03
N PRO A 517 31.08 25.91 -7.37
CA PRO A 517 31.64 27.24 -7.26
C PRO A 517 33.06 27.21 -6.67
N PHE A 518 33.98 28.00 -7.24
CA PHE A 518 35.40 28.12 -6.86
C PHE A 518 36.25 26.87 -7.14
N PHE A 519 35.70 25.82 -7.75
CA PHE A 519 36.50 24.67 -8.16
C PHE A 519 37.31 25.00 -9.42
N THR A 520 38.62 24.79 -9.36
CA THR A 520 39.54 24.97 -10.47
C THR A 520 40.72 24.00 -10.37
N THR A 521 41.20 23.53 -11.50
CA THR A 521 42.42 22.72 -11.62
C THR A 521 43.66 23.57 -12.01
N LYS A 522 43.50 24.89 -12.16
CA LYS A 522 44.54 25.85 -12.56
C LYS A 522 45.28 26.38 -11.35
N ASP A 523 46.51 26.88 -11.58
CA ASP A 523 47.31 27.49 -10.52
C ASP A 523 46.66 28.72 -9.90
N VAL A 524 47.09 29.05 -8.68
CA VAL A 524 46.52 30.17 -7.90
C VAL A 524 46.73 31.48 -8.70
N GLY A 525 45.61 32.08 -9.10
CA GLY A 525 45.56 33.32 -9.88
C GLY A 525 45.25 33.15 -11.36
N GLU A 526 45.19 31.94 -11.90
CA GLU A 526 44.90 31.69 -13.33
C GLU A 526 43.47 31.22 -13.59
N GLY A 527 42.75 30.78 -12.56
CA GLY A 527 41.35 30.34 -12.65
C GLY A 527 40.49 30.81 -11.49
N THR A 528 39.35 31.43 -11.76
CA THR A 528 38.40 31.87 -10.72
C THR A 528 37.54 30.77 -10.18
N GLY A 529 37.43 29.64 -10.90
CA GLY A 529 36.49 28.54 -10.57
C GLY A 529 35.01 28.92 -10.66
N LEU A 530 34.65 30.09 -11.19
CA LEU A 530 33.26 30.58 -11.27
C LEU A 530 32.64 30.45 -12.66
N GLY A 531 33.41 30.27 -13.73
CA GLY A 531 32.92 30.29 -15.10
C GLY A 531 31.87 29.22 -15.39
N LEU A 532 32.13 27.97 -15.01
CA LEU A 532 31.21 26.85 -15.29
C LEU A 532 30.01 26.83 -14.31
N SER A 533 30.17 27.29 -13.06
CA SER A 533 29.04 27.45 -12.13
C SER A 533 28.08 28.55 -12.60
N VAL A 534 28.59 29.64 -13.21
CA VAL A 534 27.76 30.66 -13.88
C VAL A 534 27.03 30.08 -15.09
N VAL A 535 27.68 29.29 -15.93
CA VAL A 535 27.06 28.59 -17.07
C VAL A 535 25.88 27.74 -16.57
N HIS A 536 26.11 26.90 -15.57
CA HIS A 536 25.06 26.05 -14.99
C HIS A 536 23.90 26.87 -14.43
N GLY A 537 24.18 27.95 -13.70
CA GLY A 537 23.14 28.83 -13.12
C GLY A 537 22.31 29.53 -14.19
N ILE A 538 22.92 30.06 -15.23
CA ILE A 538 22.23 30.72 -16.35
C ILE A 538 21.34 29.70 -17.07
N VAL A 539 21.86 28.55 -17.47
CA VAL A 539 21.13 27.52 -18.22
C VAL A 539 19.94 27.01 -17.42
N THR A 540 20.13 26.70 -16.14
CA THR A 540 19.06 26.26 -15.24
C THR A 540 17.98 27.34 -15.08
N SER A 541 18.35 28.62 -14.95
CA SER A 541 17.37 29.73 -14.86
C SER A 541 16.51 29.89 -16.12
N HIS A 542 16.98 29.36 -17.26
CA HIS A 542 16.25 29.31 -18.53
C HIS A 542 15.48 28.01 -18.74
N GLY A 543 15.43 27.12 -17.73
CA GLY A 543 14.74 25.82 -17.82
C GLY A 543 15.48 24.80 -18.68
N GLY A 544 16.76 25.06 -18.96
CA GLY A 544 17.63 24.21 -19.77
C GLY A 544 18.46 23.22 -18.96
N SER A 545 19.27 22.42 -19.66
CA SER A 545 20.24 21.49 -19.09
C SER A 545 21.62 21.64 -19.73
N VAL A 546 22.69 21.30 -18.97
CA VAL A 546 24.08 21.26 -19.44
C VAL A 546 24.58 19.84 -19.33
N LYS A 547 25.11 19.32 -20.45
CA LYS A 547 25.81 18.03 -20.51
C LYS A 547 27.29 18.29 -20.78
N CYS A 548 28.15 17.50 -20.14
CA CYS A 548 29.61 17.55 -20.34
C CYS A 548 30.14 16.15 -20.59
N GLU A 549 30.79 15.99 -21.74
CA GLU A 549 31.51 14.79 -22.11
C GLU A 549 32.98 15.17 -22.24
N SER A 550 33.88 14.46 -21.54
CA SER A 550 35.32 14.72 -21.60
C SER A 550 36.12 13.47 -21.29
N THR A 551 37.27 13.34 -21.96
CA THR A 551 38.26 12.29 -21.70
C THR A 551 39.66 12.89 -21.72
N ILE A 552 40.54 12.40 -20.87
CA ILE A 552 41.94 12.89 -20.82
C ILE A 552 42.61 12.71 -22.18
N GLY A 553 43.10 13.80 -22.77
CA GLY A 553 43.73 13.83 -24.10
C GLY A 553 42.73 13.73 -25.26
N GLY A 554 41.44 13.65 -25.02
CA GLY A 554 40.38 13.58 -26.04
C GLY A 554 39.55 14.85 -26.18
N GLY A 555 39.88 15.90 -25.39
CA GLY A 555 39.12 17.16 -25.37
C GLY A 555 37.87 17.14 -24.51
N THR A 556 37.07 18.19 -24.67
CA THR A 556 35.81 18.37 -23.91
C THR A 556 34.72 18.86 -24.84
N ARG A 557 33.51 18.27 -24.66
CA ARG A 557 32.27 18.68 -25.33
C ARG A 557 31.26 19.11 -24.29
N PHE A 558 30.83 20.36 -24.37
CA PHE A 558 29.69 20.89 -23.63
C PHE A 558 28.48 21.00 -24.55
N GLU A 559 27.33 20.51 -24.10
CA GLU A 559 26.05 20.63 -24.80
C GLU A 559 25.02 21.30 -23.87
N ILE A 560 24.52 22.45 -24.29
CA ILE A 560 23.53 23.26 -23.59
C ILE A 560 22.21 23.12 -24.31
N GLU A 561 21.23 22.50 -23.66
CA GLU A 561 19.89 22.34 -24.20
C GLU A 561 18.96 23.41 -23.60
N LEU A 562 18.23 24.15 -24.45
CA LEU A 562 17.26 25.16 -24.04
C LEU A 562 15.89 24.79 -24.60
N PRO A 563 14.80 24.80 -23.78
CA PRO A 563 13.46 24.54 -24.28
C PRO A 563 12.99 25.64 -25.21
N HIS A 564 12.28 25.29 -26.29
CA HIS A 564 11.60 26.25 -27.13
C HIS A 564 10.08 26.10 -27.03
N SER A 565 9.32 27.20 -27.15
CA SER A 565 7.86 27.24 -27.05
C SER A 565 7.22 26.54 -28.25
N GLY A 566 6.87 25.33 -28.06
CA GLY A 566 6.13 24.38 -28.90
C GLY A 566 5.63 23.21 -28.06
N SER A 567 5.95 23.16 -26.75
CA SER A 567 5.52 22.12 -25.82
C SER A 567 4.28 22.55 -25.03
N PRO A 568 3.21 21.74 -24.98
CA PRO A 568 1.94 22.07 -24.31
C PRO A 568 1.96 22.08 -22.77
N ASP A 569 3.13 21.92 -22.13
CA ASP A 569 3.22 21.79 -20.66
C ASP A 569 3.46 23.12 -19.90
N THR A 570 3.54 24.28 -20.60
CA THR A 570 3.78 25.57 -19.93
C THR A 570 2.54 26.48 -19.89
N ASP A 571 1.46 26.11 -20.56
CA ASP A 571 0.22 26.93 -20.58
C ASP A 571 -0.73 26.68 -19.38
N ALA A 572 -0.34 25.83 -18.41
CA ALA A 572 -1.18 25.47 -17.27
C ALA A 572 -0.98 26.32 -16.00
N LEU A 573 -0.13 27.33 -16.03
CA LEU A 573 0.18 28.13 -14.83
C LEU A 573 -0.14 29.64 -14.93
N ASP A 574 -0.73 30.12 -16.03
CA ASP A 574 -0.94 31.58 -16.21
C ASP A 574 -2.41 32.07 -16.30
N ASP A 575 -3.39 31.19 -16.01
CA ASP A 575 -4.82 31.56 -16.04
C ASP A 575 -5.51 31.65 -14.66
N SER A 576 -4.76 31.87 -13.56
CA SER A 576 -5.37 32.01 -12.23
C SER A 576 -5.17 33.38 -11.54
N GLU A 577 -4.73 34.43 -12.25
CA GLU A 577 -4.73 35.79 -11.70
C GLU A 577 -5.48 36.77 -12.63
N SER A 578 -6.79 36.57 -12.82
CA SER A 578 -7.70 37.64 -13.16
C SER A 578 -9.16 37.17 -13.03
N GLU A 579 -9.69 37.11 -11.80
CA GLU A 579 -11.05 37.49 -11.43
C GLU A 579 -11.13 37.79 -9.93
#